data_aeecadacdbe22031b4e355af5fc67934
#
_entry.id   aeecadacdbe22031b4e355af5fc67934
#
_cell.length_a   1.000
_cell.length_b   1.000
_cell.length_c   1.000
_cell.angle_alpha   90.00
_cell.angle_beta   90.00
_cell.angle_gamma   90.00
#
_symmetry.space_group_name_H-M   'P 1'
#
loop_
_entity.id
_entity.type
_entity.pdbx_description
1 polymer ?
#
loop_
_entity_poly.entity_id
_entity_poly.type
_entity_poly.pdbx_seq_one_letter_code
_entity_poly.pdbx_strand_id
1 'polypeptide(L)'
;MIGIDIIAIKRISDLKLKYGDKFLYKFLNKDEINIAKSEATIAGFFAAKEAFAKALGCGISKEFSFHDVEIYKDSNGAPFLKIAQKIKSNFDIQNASLSISHDGGFAIAAVILQKK
;
A
#
# COMPACT_ATOMS: atom_id res chain seq x y z
N MET A 1 -14.98 -6.91 -2.45
CA MET A 1 -13.72 -7.68 -2.48
C MET A 1 -12.81 -7.22 -1.35
N ILE A 2 -12.06 -8.12 -0.77
CA ILE A 2 -11.21 -7.83 0.38
C ILE A 2 -9.81 -8.37 0.13
N GLY A 3 -8.80 -7.64 0.60
CA GLY A 3 -7.41 -8.08 0.61
C GLY A 3 -6.79 -7.76 1.95
N ILE A 4 -5.92 -8.63 2.40
CA ILE A 4 -5.19 -8.42 3.65
C ILE A 4 -3.74 -8.83 3.43
N ASP A 5 -2.81 -8.07 4.04
CA ASP A 5 -1.40 -8.40 3.99
C ASP A 5 -0.75 -8.11 5.33
N ILE A 6 0.22 -8.92 5.70
CA ILE A 6 1.01 -8.73 6.92
C ILE A 6 2.48 -8.85 6.54
N ILE A 7 3.30 -7.98 7.12
CA ILE A 7 4.74 -7.98 6.84
C ILE A 7 5.52 -7.67 8.12
N ALA A 8 6.64 -8.36 8.32
CA ALA A 8 7.56 -8.02 9.38
C ALA A 8 8.24 -6.68 9.07
N ILE A 9 8.17 -5.74 10.01
CA ILE A 9 8.80 -4.42 9.85
C ILE A 9 10.30 -4.56 9.63
N LYS A 10 10.92 -5.52 10.31
CA LYS A 10 12.36 -5.80 10.14
C LYS A 10 12.73 -6.14 8.70
N ARG A 11 11.86 -6.85 7.98
CA ARG A 11 12.11 -7.19 6.58
C ARG A 11 12.23 -5.92 5.72
N ILE A 12 11.35 -4.96 5.95
CA ILE A 12 11.39 -3.67 5.25
C ILE A 12 12.62 -2.87 5.65
N SER A 13 12.95 -2.84 6.94
CA SER A 13 14.13 -2.14 7.44
C SER A 13 15.42 -2.73 6.84
N ASP A 14 15.53 -4.04 6.76
CA ASP A 14 16.71 -4.71 6.20
C ASP A 14 16.86 -4.40 4.70
N LEU A 15 15.77 -4.39 3.95
CA LEU A 15 15.79 -4.07 2.52
C LEU A 15 16.14 -2.60 2.28
N LYS A 16 15.62 -1.70 3.10
CA LYS A 16 15.94 -0.28 3.04
C LYS A 16 17.41 -0.04 3.36
N LEU A 17 17.93 -0.71 4.36
CA LEU A 17 19.35 -0.61 4.74
C LEU A 17 20.25 -1.10 3.61
N LYS A 18 19.87 -2.20 2.96
CA LYS A 18 20.67 -2.81 1.90
C LYS A 18 20.64 -2.01 0.59
N TYR A 19 19.47 -1.52 0.20
CA TYR A 19 19.26 -0.90 -1.12
C TYR A 19 18.97 0.59 -1.08
N GLY A 20 18.72 1.17 0.10
CA GLY A 20 18.45 2.59 0.25
C GLY A 20 17.16 3.04 -0.42
N ASP A 21 17.16 4.27 -0.90
CA ASP A 21 15.98 4.89 -1.53
C ASP A 21 15.53 4.15 -2.78
N LYS A 22 16.44 3.47 -3.46
CA LYS A 22 16.10 2.67 -4.64
C LYS A 22 15.04 1.61 -4.32
N PHE A 23 15.13 0.99 -3.13
CA PHE A 23 14.10 0.06 -2.66
C PHE A 23 12.76 0.78 -2.44
N LEU A 24 12.80 1.95 -1.77
CA LEU A 24 11.59 2.70 -1.48
C LEU A 24 10.85 3.12 -2.75
N TYR A 25 11.57 3.60 -3.76
CA TYR A 25 10.95 4.04 -5.01
C TYR A 25 10.34 2.91 -5.83
N LYS A 26 10.62 1.65 -5.51
CA LYS A 26 9.95 0.53 -6.17
C LYS A 26 8.46 0.48 -5.87
N PHE A 27 8.05 0.90 -4.67
CA PHE A 27 6.65 0.82 -4.26
C PHE A 27 6.07 2.14 -3.74
N LEU A 28 6.88 3.18 -3.55
CA LEU A 28 6.44 4.50 -3.07
C LEU A 28 6.88 5.58 -4.03
N ASN A 29 6.04 6.59 -4.20
CA ASN A 29 6.44 7.81 -4.87
C ASN A 29 7.02 8.81 -3.85
N LYS A 30 7.47 9.97 -4.34
CA LYS A 30 8.10 10.98 -3.49
C LYS A 30 7.17 11.50 -2.39
N ASP A 31 5.89 11.71 -2.71
CA ASP A 31 4.93 12.22 -1.74
C ASP A 31 4.66 11.20 -0.64
N GLU A 32 4.58 9.92 -0.99
CA GLU A 32 4.41 8.84 -0.02
C GLU A 32 5.62 8.73 0.89
N ILE A 33 6.82 8.83 0.35
CA ILE A 33 8.06 8.80 1.14
C ILE A 33 8.07 9.96 2.12
N ASN A 34 7.62 11.14 1.70
CA ASN A 34 7.61 12.32 2.56
C ASN A 34 6.69 12.17 3.77
N ILE A 35 5.61 11.40 3.66
CA ILE A 35 4.67 11.20 4.78
C ILE A 35 4.95 9.92 5.56
N ALA A 36 5.72 8.99 5.03
CA ALA A 36 6.08 7.75 5.71
C ALA A 36 7.31 7.96 6.59
N LYS A 37 7.10 8.50 7.79
CA LYS A 37 8.18 8.97 8.66
C LYS A 37 8.86 7.89 9.49
N SER A 38 8.29 6.68 9.55
CA SER A 38 8.87 5.59 10.35
C SER A 38 8.93 4.30 9.55
N GLU A 39 9.77 3.38 10.01
CA GLU A 39 9.87 2.04 9.41
C GLU A 39 8.53 1.32 9.45
N ALA A 40 7.77 1.48 10.55
CA ALA A 40 6.45 0.88 10.69
C ALA A 40 5.48 1.45 9.64
N THR A 41 5.52 2.76 9.39
CA THR A 41 4.67 3.39 8.38
C THR A 41 5.04 2.93 6.98
N ILE A 42 6.32 2.84 6.67
CA ILE A 42 6.80 2.33 5.37
C ILE A 42 6.32 0.90 5.16
N ALA A 43 6.46 0.05 6.18
CA ALA A 43 5.97 -1.33 6.11
C ALA A 43 4.45 -1.39 5.94
N GLY A 44 3.72 -0.50 6.62
CA GLY A 44 2.26 -0.38 6.47
C GLY A 44 1.86 -0.01 5.05
N PHE A 45 2.58 0.91 4.42
CA PHE A 45 2.32 1.30 3.04
C PHE A 45 2.60 0.15 2.06
N PHE A 46 3.67 -0.59 2.30
CA PHE A 46 3.95 -1.79 1.51
C PHE A 46 2.81 -2.81 1.64
N ALA A 47 2.42 -3.12 2.87
CA ALA A 47 1.33 -4.05 3.13
C ALA A 47 0.01 -3.58 2.51
N ALA A 48 -0.27 -2.27 2.53
CA ALA A 48 -1.49 -1.71 1.94
C ALA A 48 -1.55 -1.95 0.43
N LYS A 49 -0.45 -1.74 -0.27
CA LYS A 49 -0.40 -1.94 -1.73
C LYS A 49 -0.49 -3.42 -2.10
N GLU A 50 0.14 -4.29 -1.31
CA GLU A 50 0.00 -5.74 -1.47
C GLU A 50 -1.44 -6.19 -1.20
N ALA A 51 -2.07 -5.65 -0.14
CA ALA A 51 -3.46 -5.95 0.19
C ALA A 51 -4.41 -5.50 -0.92
N PHE A 52 -4.15 -4.33 -1.53
CA PHE A 52 -4.92 -3.84 -2.66
C PHE A 52 -4.84 -4.82 -3.83
N ALA A 53 -3.64 -5.27 -4.17
CA ALA A 53 -3.42 -6.24 -5.25
C ALA A 53 -4.15 -7.55 -4.97
N LYS A 54 -4.15 -8.02 -3.73
CA LYS A 54 -4.89 -9.22 -3.33
C LYS A 54 -6.39 -9.03 -3.46
N ALA A 55 -6.90 -7.85 -3.11
CA ALA A 55 -8.32 -7.54 -3.26
C ALA A 55 -8.75 -7.54 -4.73
N LEU A 56 -7.86 -7.12 -5.65
CA LEU A 56 -8.10 -7.22 -7.09
C LEU A 56 -8.08 -8.67 -7.59
N GLY A 57 -7.41 -9.56 -6.86
CA GLY A 57 -7.27 -10.96 -7.25
C GLY A 57 -6.12 -11.27 -8.19
N CYS A 58 -5.31 -10.26 -8.56
CA CYS A 58 -4.22 -10.45 -9.53
C CYS A 58 -2.82 -10.40 -8.92
N GLY A 59 -2.68 -9.92 -7.67
CA GLY A 59 -1.39 -9.65 -7.08
C GLY A 59 -0.65 -8.53 -7.81
N ILE A 60 0.59 -8.27 -7.40
CA ILE A 60 1.45 -7.35 -8.14
C ILE A 60 1.86 -8.05 -9.43
N SER A 61 1.48 -7.48 -10.56
CA SER A 61 1.61 -8.11 -11.88
C SER A 61 1.62 -7.03 -12.96
N LYS A 62 1.60 -7.43 -14.23
CA LYS A 62 1.44 -6.47 -15.33
C LYS A 62 0.07 -5.79 -15.34
N GLU A 63 -0.92 -6.37 -14.65
CA GLU A 63 -2.26 -5.81 -14.55
C GLU A 63 -2.35 -4.73 -13.46
N PHE A 64 -1.49 -4.81 -12.46
CA PHE A 64 -1.46 -3.87 -11.35
C PHE A 64 -0.05 -3.75 -10.78
N SER A 65 0.48 -2.53 -10.72
CA SER A 65 1.77 -2.23 -10.11
C SER A 65 1.60 -1.39 -8.86
N PHE A 66 2.64 -1.34 -8.04
CA PHE A 66 2.65 -0.55 -6.81
C PHE A 66 2.29 0.92 -7.03
N HIS A 67 2.68 1.51 -8.17
CA HIS A 67 2.45 2.93 -8.44
C HIS A 67 1.07 3.24 -9.03
N ASP A 68 0.23 2.22 -9.22
CA ASP A 68 -1.14 2.41 -9.67
C ASP A 68 -2.07 2.89 -8.56
N VAL A 69 -1.64 2.84 -7.32
CA VAL A 69 -2.33 3.46 -6.19
C VAL A 69 -1.35 4.30 -5.39
N GLU A 70 -1.86 5.40 -4.86
CA GLU A 70 -1.10 6.30 -4.00
C GLU A 70 -1.79 6.40 -2.65
N ILE A 71 -1.00 6.33 -1.58
CA ILE A 71 -1.52 6.47 -0.22
C ILE A 71 -1.26 7.91 0.23
N TYR A 72 -2.30 8.55 0.73
CA TYR A 72 -2.18 9.85 1.36
C TYR A 72 -2.90 9.83 2.71
N LYS A 73 -2.65 10.82 3.54
CA LYS A 73 -3.28 10.93 4.86
C LYS A 73 -4.10 12.20 4.92
N ASP A 74 -5.25 12.12 5.60
CA ASP A 74 -6.05 13.30 5.87
C ASP A 74 -5.48 14.09 7.06
N SER A 75 -6.18 15.16 7.45
CA SER A 75 -5.76 16.02 8.56
C SER A 75 -5.73 15.28 9.91
N ASN A 76 -6.45 14.18 10.03
CA ASN A 76 -6.48 13.36 11.25
C ASN A 76 -5.46 12.21 11.20
N GLY A 77 -4.68 12.10 10.12
CA GLY A 77 -3.71 11.03 9.96
C GLY A 77 -4.29 9.71 9.45
N ALA A 78 -5.56 9.68 9.07
CA ALA A 78 -6.18 8.47 8.51
C ALA A 78 -5.70 8.26 7.07
N PRO A 79 -5.36 7.01 6.68
CA PRO A 79 -4.90 6.75 5.33
C PRO A 79 -6.05 6.64 4.33
N PHE A 80 -5.81 7.16 3.14
CA PHE A 80 -6.71 7.08 1.99
C PHE A 80 -5.95 6.62 0.76
N LEU A 81 -6.70 6.10 -0.21
CA LEU A 81 -6.15 5.63 -1.47
C LEU A 81 -6.61 6.50 -2.62
N LYS A 82 -5.65 6.90 -3.45
CA LYS A 82 -5.93 7.47 -4.76
C LYS A 82 -5.59 6.41 -5.80
N ILE A 83 -6.57 6.01 -6.59
CA ILE A 83 -6.48 4.89 -7.52
C ILE A 83 -6.35 5.42 -8.93
N ALA A 84 -5.39 4.91 -9.71
CA ALA A 84 -5.24 5.29 -11.12
C ALA A 84 -6.51 4.96 -11.90
N GLN A 85 -6.89 5.86 -12.82
CA GLN A 85 -8.13 5.71 -13.57
C GLN A 85 -8.20 4.40 -14.35
N LYS A 86 -7.07 3.95 -14.91
CA LYS A 86 -7.02 2.68 -15.65
C LYS A 86 -7.41 1.50 -14.77
N ILE A 87 -7.04 1.52 -13.48
CA ILE A 87 -7.36 0.46 -12.54
C ILE A 87 -8.85 0.50 -12.18
N LYS A 88 -9.39 1.69 -11.95
CA LYS A 88 -10.83 1.85 -11.72
C LYS A 88 -11.65 1.30 -12.88
N SER A 89 -11.22 1.59 -14.11
CA SER A 89 -11.93 1.15 -15.32
C SER A 89 -11.78 -0.35 -15.54
N ASN A 90 -10.54 -0.87 -15.46
CA ASN A 90 -10.26 -2.27 -15.77
C ASN A 90 -10.90 -3.24 -14.79
N PHE A 91 -11.07 -2.81 -13.52
CA PHE A 91 -11.60 -3.67 -12.46
C PHE A 91 -12.97 -3.22 -11.95
N ASP A 92 -13.58 -2.23 -12.58
CA ASP A 92 -14.92 -1.73 -12.21
C ASP A 92 -15.00 -1.24 -10.77
N ILE A 93 -13.99 -0.52 -10.30
CA ILE A 93 -13.93 -0.08 -8.91
C ILE A 93 -14.63 1.26 -8.74
N GLN A 94 -15.56 1.32 -7.79
CA GLN A 94 -16.21 2.56 -7.38
C GLN A 94 -15.47 3.19 -6.20
N ASN A 95 -15.25 2.43 -5.14
CA ASN A 95 -14.62 2.90 -3.90
C ASN A 95 -13.64 1.88 -3.35
N ALA A 96 -12.68 2.37 -2.58
CA ALA A 96 -11.76 1.54 -1.82
C ALA A 96 -11.65 2.10 -0.40
N SER A 97 -11.59 1.19 0.57
CA SER A 97 -11.35 1.54 1.97
C SER A 97 -10.07 0.85 2.42
N LEU A 98 -9.28 1.54 3.24
CA LEU A 98 -7.98 1.08 3.71
C LEU A 98 -7.89 1.24 5.22
N SER A 99 -7.37 0.22 5.88
CA SER A 99 -6.97 0.30 7.29
C SER A 99 -5.58 -0.28 7.43
N ILE A 100 -4.73 0.38 8.22
CA ILE A 100 -3.37 -0.06 8.49
C ILE A 100 -3.17 -0.08 10.00
N SER A 101 -2.54 -1.13 10.49
CA SER A 101 -2.18 -1.27 11.90
C SER A 101 -0.79 -1.88 12.02
N HIS A 102 -0.14 -1.67 13.15
CA HIS A 102 1.13 -2.35 13.43
C HIS A 102 1.23 -2.64 14.92
N ASP A 103 1.84 -3.77 15.22
CA ASP A 103 2.07 -4.22 16.58
C ASP A 103 3.04 -5.40 16.57
N GLY A 104 3.82 -5.54 17.65
CA GLY A 104 4.68 -6.70 17.84
C GLY A 104 5.70 -6.94 16.74
N GLY A 105 6.14 -5.88 16.04
CA GLY A 105 7.12 -5.99 14.96
C GLY A 105 6.51 -6.28 13.59
N PHE A 106 5.18 -6.23 13.46
CA PHE A 106 4.49 -6.46 12.19
C PHE A 106 3.64 -5.27 11.81
N ALA A 107 3.47 -5.06 10.51
CA ALA A 107 2.48 -4.17 9.95
C ALA A 107 1.44 -5.00 9.21
N ILE A 108 0.18 -4.61 9.32
CA ILE A 108 -0.93 -5.29 8.66
C ILE A 108 -1.80 -4.24 7.96
N ALA A 109 -2.30 -4.58 6.79
CA ALA A 109 -3.22 -3.73 6.07
C ALA A 109 -4.40 -4.53 5.56
N ALA A 110 -5.57 -3.91 5.57
CA ALA A 110 -6.78 -4.47 5.00
C ALA A 110 -7.34 -3.47 3.99
N VAL A 111 -7.75 -4.00 2.84
CA VAL A 111 -8.37 -3.21 1.77
C VAL A 111 -9.71 -3.83 1.42
N ILE A 112 -10.73 -3.01 1.34
CA ILE A 112 -12.05 -3.42 0.85
C ILE A 112 -12.32 -2.63 -0.42
N LEU A 113 -12.63 -3.34 -1.50
CA LEU A 113 -13.00 -2.74 -2.77
C LEU A 113 -14.48 -2.92 -3.01
N GLN A 114 -15.13 -1.82 -3.40
CA GLN A 114 -16.53 -1.82 -3.80
C GLN A 114 -16.59 -1.63 -5.30
N LYS A 115 -17.21 -2.58 -5.99
CA LYS A 115 -17.44 -2.48 -7.44
C LYS A 115 -18.68 -1.64 -7.74
N LYS A 116 -18.68 -1.10 -8.93
CA LYS A 116 -19.87 -0.37 -9.45
C LYS A 116 -21.07 -1.29 -9.60
#